data_8a2caa7e6e0b22d355ea756bf80f14fc
#
_entry.id   8a2caa7e6e0b22d355ea756bf80f14fc
#
_cell.length_a   1.000
_cell.length_b   1.000
_cell.length_c   1.000
_cell.angle_alpha   90.00
_cell.angle_beta   90.00
_cell.angle_gamma   90.00
#
_symmetry.space_group_name_H-M   'P 1'
#
loop_
_entity.id
_entity.type
_entity.pdbx_description
1 polymer ?
#
loop_
_entity_poly.entity_id
_entity_poly.type
_entity_poly.pdbx_seq_one_letter_code
_entity_poly.pdbx_strand_id
1 'polypeptide(L)'
;MTQLEFIEQIIKEKEAVILDANDKIWSYAELPYEETRSSALLCSILESEGFTVETGVAEIPTAFVARYVVGTGKPVMGILGEFDALATLSQKAGCTVKDPVQNGGSGHG
;
A
#
# COMPACT_ATOMS: atom_id res chain seq x y z
N MET A 1 23.98 -17.15 8.60
CA MET A 1 22.85 -16.18 8.67
C MET A 1 21.61 -16.89 9.15
N THR A 2 21.01 -16.40 10.22
CA THR A 2 19.72 -16.90 10.71
C THR A 2 18.57 -16.43 9.83
N GLN A 3 17.39 -17.03 9.98
CA GLN A 3 16.19 -16.54 9.28
C GLN A 3 15.86 -15.09 9.66
N LEU A 4 16.03 -14.75 10.95
CA LEU A 4 15.77 -13.40 11.43
C LEU A 4 16.72 -12.37 10.78
N GLU A 5 18.01 -12.66 10.78
CA GLU A 5 19.01 -11.79 10.13
C GLU A 5 18.74 -11.61 8.64
N PHE A 6 18.30 -12.65 7.96
CA PHE A 6 17.92 -12.57 6.55
C PHE A 6 16.70 -11.66 6.34
N ILE A 7 15.66 -11.82 7.19
CA ILE A 7 14.46 -10.98 7.13
C ILE A 7 14.82 -9.51 7.40
N GLU A 8 15.60 -9.25 8.43
CA GLU A 8 16.05 -7.90 8.79
C GLU A 8 16.83 -7.24 7.64
N GLN A 9 17.69 -7.99 6.98
CA GLN A 9 18.43 -7.50 5.82
C GLN A 9 17.49 -7.11 4.68
N ILE A 10 16.52 -7.96 4.32
CA ILE A 10 15.54 -7.67 3.25
C ILE A 10 14.69 -6.45 3.60
N ILE A 11 14.22 -6.35 4.84
CA ILE A 11 13.46 -5.17 5.29
C ILE A 11 14.28 -3.90 5.11
N LYS A 12 15.54 -3.93 5.51
CA LYS A 12 16.45 -2.78 5.39
C LYS A 12 16.70 -2.40 3.92
N GLU A 13 16.86 -3.38 3.05
CA GLU A 13 17.02 -3.15 1.61
C GLU A 13 15.76 -2.54 0.97
N LYS A 14 14.58 -2.88 1.47
CA LYS A 14 13.29 -2.40 0.95
C LYS A 14 12.76 -1.17 1.67
N GLU A 15 13.38 -0.74 2.74
CA GLU A 15 12.89 0.36 3.59
C GLU A 15 12.57 1.62 2.80
N ALA A 16 13.46 2.04 1.92
CA ALA A 16 13.29 3.28 1.16
C ALA A 16 12.06 3.24 0.24
N VAL A 17 11.83 2.15 -0.48
CA VAL A 17 10.67 2.02 -1.38
C VAL A 17 9.36 1.91 -0.58
N ILE A 18 9.39 1.25 0.57
CA ILE A 18 8.21 1.11 1.43
C ILE A 18 7.83 2.45 2.04
N LEU A 19 8.78 3.19 2.59
CA LEU A 19 8.52 4.49 3.19
C LEU A 19 8.09 5.52 2.15
N ASP A 20 8.70 5.53 0.98
CA ASP A 20 8.30 6.41 -0.13
C ASP A 20 6.85 6.12 -0.58
N ALA A 21 6.49 4.85 -0.72
CA ALA A 21 5.12 4.45 -1.06
C ALA A 21 4.12 4.89 0.02
N ASN A 22 4.46 4.68 1.29
CA ASN A 22 3.65 5.10 2.42
C ASN A 22 3.39 6.61 2.41
N ASP A 23 4.45 7.41 2.24
CA ASP A 23 4.34 8.86 2.24
C ASP A 23 3.51 9.38 1.06
N LYS A 24 3.66 8.79 -0.12
CA LYS A 24 2.88 9.13 -1.31
C LYS A 24 1.40 8.80 -1.14
N ILE A 25 1.07 7.60 -0.70
CA ILE A 25 -0.31 7.17 -0.49
C ILE A 25 -0.98 8.01 0.59
N TRP A 26 -0.25 8.30 1.68
CA TRP A 26 -0.73 9.20 2.72
C TRP A 26 -1.05 10.58 2.15
N SER A 27 -0.18 11.13 1.29
CA SER A 27 -0.38 12.44 0.69
C SER A 27 -1.50 12.47 -0.35
N TYR A 28 -1.72 11.37 -1.07
CA TYR A 28 -2.82 11.27 -2.05
C TYR A 28 -4.18 11.34 -1.38
N ALA A 29 -4.33 10.73 -0.22
CA ALA A 29 -5.55 10.74 0.58
C ALA A 29 -6.81 10.46 -0.28
N GLU A 30 -6.75 9.41 -1.10
CA GLU A 30 -7.80 9.06 -2.05
C GLU A 30 -8.93 8.26 -1.38
N LEU A 31 -10.15 8.65 -1.65
CA LEU A 31 -11.36 8.03 -1.09
C LEU A 31 -11.61 6.62 -1.69
N PRO A 32 -12.45 5.79 -1.02
CA PRO A 32 -12.85 4.49 -1.53
C PRO A 32 -13.35 4.57 -2.99
N TYR A 33 -12.92 3.63 -3.82
CA TYR A 33 -13.17 3.53 -5.26
C TYR A 33 -12.52 4.65 -6.12
N GLU A 34 -11.84 5.58 -5.51
CA GLU A 34 -11.15 6.69 -6.17
C GLU A 34 -9.63 6.62 -6.02
N GLU A 35 -9.10 5.50 -5.50
CA GLU A 35 -7.68 5.30 -5.18
C GLU A 35 -6.83 5.01 -6.43
N THR A 36 -6.98 5.81 -7.47
CA THR A 36 -6.34 5.57 -8.77
C THR A 36 -4.82 5.66 -8.73
N ARG A 37 -4.29 6.67 -8.06
CA ARG A 37 -2.84 6.86 -7.91
C ARG A 37 -2.22 5.86 -6.94
N SER A 38 -2.88 5.62 -5.82
CA SER A 38 -2.41 4.66 -4.82
C SER A 38 -2.37 3.25 -5.40
N SER A 39 -3.43 2.82 -6.07
CA SER A 39 -3.48 1.52 -6.74
C SER A 39 -2.40 1.38 -7.81
N ALA A 40 -2.25 2.38 -8.69
CA ALA A 40 -1.23 2.36 -9.73
C ALA A 40 0.20 2.30 -9.16
N LEU A 41 0.47 3.03 -8.09
CA LEU A 41 1.76 3.02 -7.41
C LEU A 41 2.09 1.64 -6.84
N LEU A 42 1.15 1.05 -6.09
CA LEU A 42 1.33 -0.28 -5.50
C LEU A 42 1.50 -1.36 -6.56
N CYS A 43 0.70 -1.32 -7.62
CA CYS A 43 0.84 -2.25 -8.74
C CYS A 43 2.22 -2.16 -9.39
N SER A 44 2.71 -0.95 -9.65
CA SER A 44 4.03 -0.75 -10.28
C SER A 44 5.17 -1.25 -9.40
N ILE A 45 5.11 -1.03 -8.09
CA ILE A 45 6.10 -1.55 -7.14
C ILE A 45 6.09 -3.08 -7.13
N LEU A 46 4.91 -3.69 -7.03
CA LEU A 46 4.78 -5.15 -7.01
C LEU A 46 5.25 -5.80 -8.32
N GLU A 47 4.92 -5.21 -9.46
CA GLU A 47 5.44 -5.68 -10.76
C GLU A 47 6.98 -5.58 -10.83
N SER A 48 7.57 -4.50 -10.34
CA SER A 48 9.03 -4.34 -10.30
C SER A 48 9.72 -5.36 -9.39
N GLU A 49 9.01 -5.88 -8.40
CA GLU A 49 9.48 -6.94 -7.50
C GLU A 49 9.18 -8.37 -8.01
N GLY A 50 8.64 -8.49 -9.20
CA GLY A 50 8.42 -9.78 -9.86
C GLY A 50 7.04 -10.40 -9.66
N PHE A 51 6.09 -9.66 -9.10
CA PHE A 51 4.69 -10.11 -8.99
C PHE A 51 3.97 -10.01 -10.33
N THR A 52 3.05 -10.92 -10.57
CA THR A 52 2.05 -10.79 -11.64
C THR A 52 0.83 -10.09 -11.09
N VAL A 53 0.47 -8.94 -11.67
CA VAL A 53 -0.60 -8.09 -11.16
C VAL A 53 -1.81 -8.12 -12.10
N GLU A 54 -2.98 -8.37 -11.52
CA GLU A 54 -4.29 -8.30 -12.18
C GLU A 54 -5.07 -7.14 -11.59
N THR A 55 -5.42 -6.16 -12.41
CA THR A 55 -6.18 -4.97 -12.01
C THR A 55 -7.66 -5.10 -12.37
N GLY A 56 -8.51 -4.30 -11.73
CA GLY A 56 -9.94 -4.29 -12.01
C GLY A 56 -10.68 -5.54 -11.54
N VAL A 57 -10.15 -6.23 -10.55
CA VAL A 57 -10.79 -7.44 -10.00
C VAL A 57 -12.16 -7.11 -9.41
N ALA A 58 -13.10 -8.04 -9.53
CA ALA A 58 -14.48 -7.88 -9.07
C ALA A 58 -15.19 -6.64 -9.67
N GLU A 59 -14.79 -6.20 -10.87
CA GLU A 59 -15.33 -5.01 -11.55
C GLU A 59 -15.08 -3.70 -10.77
N ILE A 60 -14.08 -3.69 -9.87
CA ILE A 60 -13.64 -2.50 -9.13
C ILE A 60 -12.34 -1.99 -9.78
N PRO A 61 -12.34 -0.84 -10.49
CA PRO A 61 -11.17 -0.38 -11.24
C PRO A 61 -9.89 -0.19 -10.41
N THR A 62 -10.03 0.17 -9.14
CA THR A 62 -8.90 0.40 -8.22
C THR A 62 -8.48 -0.83 -7.43
N ALA A 63 -9.22 -1.94 -7.53
CA ALA A 63 -8.85 -3.20 -6.89
C ALA A 63 -7.87 -4.00 -7.74
N PHE A 64 -6.94 -4.67 -7.09
CA PHE A 64 -5.98 -5.53 -7.75
C PHE A 64 -5.63 -6.77 -6.92
N VAL A 65 -5.12 -7.78 -7.59
CA VAL A 65 -4.50 -8.95 -6.97
C VAL A 65 -3.09 -9.11 -7.54
N ALA A 66 -2.11 -9.25 -6.69
CA ALA A 66 -0.74 -9.54 -7.07
C ALA A 66 -0.36 -10.95 -6.59
N ARG A 67 0.25 -11.73 -7.47
CA ARG A 67 0.65 -13.12 -7.20
C ARG A 67 2.13 -13.30 -7.41
N TYR A 68 2.76 -14.01 -6.48
CA TYR A 68 4.13 -14.44 -6.62
C TYR A 68 4.20 -15.94 -6.30
N VAL A 69 4.69 -16.73 -7.24
CA VAL A 69 4.70 -18.19 -7.13
C VAL A 69 6.13 -18.70 -6.94
N VAL A 70 6.34 -19.45 -5.89
CA VAL A 70 7.60 -20.16 -5.62
C VAL A 70 7.30 -21.65 -5.45
N GLY A 71 7.89 -22.48 -6.31
CA GLY A 71 7.63 -23.91 -6.31
C GLY A 71 6.22 -24.27 -6.77
N THR A 72 5.76 -25.43 -6.37
CA THR A 72 4.45 -26.00 -6.74
C THR A 72 3.76 -26.58 -5.51
N GLY A 73 2.52 -26.22 -5.29
CA GLY A 73 1.72 -26.80 -4.21
C GLY A 73 1.38 -25.81 -3.10
N LYS A 74 1.53 -26.27 -1.89
CA LYS A 74 1.02 -25.59 -0.68
C LYS A 74 2.15 -25.19 0.28
N PRO A 75 1.94 -24.17 1.14
CA PRO A 75 0.71 -23.40 1.30
C PRO A 75 0.51 -22.32 0.27
N VAL A 76 -0.73 -21.87 0.10
CA VAL A 76 -1.07 -20.60 -0.56
C VAL A 76 -1.38 -19.58 0.54
N MET A 77 -0.63 -18.49 0.56
CA MET A 77 -0.78 -17.44 1.58
C MET A 77 -1.39 -16.19 0.95
N GLY A 78 -2.34 -15.58 1.63
CA GLY A 78 -2.96 -14.33 1.23
C GLY A 78 -2.68 -13.23 2.24
N ILE A 79 -2.38 -12.03 1.74
CA ILE A 79 -2.24 -10.81 2.53
C ILE A 79 -3.25 -9.82 1.98
N LEU A 80 -4.12 -9.31 2.85
CA LEU A 80 -5.09 -8.29 2.50
C LEU A 80 -4.58 -6.94 2.97
N GLY A 81 -4.61 -5.95 2.08
CA GLY A 81 -4.27 -4.56 2.39
C GLY A 81 -5.37 -3.62 1.93
N GLU A 82 -5.62 -2.59 2.71
CA GLU A 82 -6.51 -1.49 2.40
C GLU A 82 -5.68 -0.21 2.34
N PHE A 83 -5.99 0.69 1.39
CA PHE A 83 -5.22 1.92 1.19
C PHE A 83 -6.08 3.16 0.88
N ASP A 84 -7.38 3.05 1.12
CA ASP A 84 -8.31 4.16 1.01
C ASP A 84 -8.17 5.13 2.18
N ALA A 85 -8.39 6.41 1.89
CA ALA A 85 -8.55 7.45 2.90
C ALA A 85 -10.04 7.62 3.24
N LEU A 86 -10.30 8.28 4.36
CA LEU A 86 -11.65 8.57 4.81
C LEU A 86 -11.98 10.06 4.64
N ALA A 87 -13.23 10.34 4.32
CA ALA A 87 -13.71 11.71 4.18
C ALA A 87 -13.56 12.48 5.50
N THR A 88 -13.12 13.73 5.41
CA THR A 88 -12.97 14.66 6.55
C THR A 88 -11.91 14.28 7.59
N LEU A 89 -11.07 13.29 7.31
CA LEU A 89 -10.02 12.84 8.24
C LEU A 89 -8.61 13.33 7.86
N SER A 90 -8.48 14.46 7.16
CA SER A 90 -7.19 15.10 6.95
C SER A 90 -6.58 15.46 8.30
N GLN A 91 -5.31 15.06 8.51
CA GLN A 91 -4.61 15.23 9.77
C GLN A 91 -3.11 15.39 9.54
N LYS A 92 -2.49 16.28 10.29
CA LYS A 92 -1.03 16.39 10.29
C LYS A 92 -0.39 15.23 11.04
N ALA A 93 0.67 14.69 10.47
CA ALA A 93 1.44 13.62 11.10
C ALA A 93 2.05 14.09 12.44
N GLY A 94 2.06 13.19 13.43
CA GLY A 94 2.67 13.45 14.74
C GLY A 94 1.87 14.36 15.67
N CYS A 95 0.66 14.78 15.30
CA CYS A 95 -0.20 15.60 16.14
C CYS A 95 -1.22 14.74 16.90
N THR A 96 -1.38 15.02 18.19
CA THR A 96 -2.36 14.36 19.07
C THR A 96 -3.67 15.11 19.18
N VAL A 97 -3.77 16.27 18.56
CA VAL A 97 -4.97 17.12 18.49
C VAL A 97 -5.40 17.21 17.03
N LYS A 98 -6.69 17.47 16.82
CA LYS A 98 -7.22 17.67 15.47
C LYS A 98 -6.56 18.87 14.79
N ASP A 99 -5.76 18.62 13.78
CA ASP A 99 -5.06 19.65 13.00
C ASP A 99 -4.97 19.20 11.53
N PRO A 100 -6.00 19.48 10.71
CA PRO A 100 -6.02 19.02 9.34
C PRO A 100 -4.92 19.68 8.48
N VAL A 101 -4.34 18.90 7.56
CA VAL A 101 -3.47 19.43 6.50
C VAL A 101 -4.29 20.27 5.54
N GLN A 102 -5.48 19.77 5.19
CA GLN A 102 -6.46 20.47 4.36
C GLN A 102 -7.81 20.47 5.08
N ASN A 103 -8.31 21.65 5.39
CA ASN A 103 -9.56 21.80 6.13
C ASN A 103 -10.73 21.16 5.39
N GLY A 104 -11.42 20.22 6.05
CA GLY A 104 -12.49 19.42 5.45
C GLY A 104 -12.04 18.36 4.43
N GLY A 105 -10.74 18.20 4.21
CA GLY A 105 -10.17 17.22 3.29
C GLY A 105 -10.18 15.79 3.81
N SER A 106 -10.00 14.84 2.89
CA SER A 106 -9.82 13.43 3.20
C SER A 106 -8.43 13.16 3.79
N GLY A 107 -8.31 12.06 4.50
CA GLY A 107 -7.05 11.65 5.10
C GLY A 107 -7.08 10.23 5.65
N HIS A 108 -5.93 9.76 6.04
CA HIS A 108 -5.78 8.46 6.69
C HIS A 108 -5.88 8.51 8.23
N GLY A 109 -6.18 9.67 8.78
CA GLY A 109 -6.38 9.87 10.22
C GLY A 109 -5.17 10.30 11.01
#